data_a4557ee6d068c8d6cd41f707dcc59c7b
#
_entry.id   a4557ee6d068c8d6cd41f707dcc59c7b
#
_cell.length_a   1.000
_cell.length_b   1.000
_cell.length_c   1.000
_cell.angle_alpha   90.00
_cell.angle_beta   90.00
_cell.angle_gamma   90.00
#
_symmetry.space_group_name_H-M   'P 1'
#
loop_
_entity.id
_entity.type
_entity.pdbx_description
1 polymer ?
#
loop_
_entity_poly.entity_id
_entity_poly.type
_entity_poly.pdbx_seq_one_letter_code
_entity_poly.pdbx_strand_id
1 'polypeptide(L)'
;MNFWFKLFNFLLCVCVIVGYNFFVDINAKDNTIKELNTKVSSLEKQVEYDDNYIEDIKTKINKNNGKESKVEETTISSKYKDGTYDGEAKGFGGNIRVSLTVKNDIITEINVVSADKEDSSYLASAKNIINTMLDKQTTDVDTVSGATFSSTGIKNAATIALSKALK
;
A
#
# COMPACT_ATOMS: atom_id res chain seq x y z
N MET A 1 -26.54 -30.37 52.05
CA MET A 1 -26.59 -29.41 50.96
C MET A 1 -26.59 -30.22 49.67
N ASN A 2 -27.71 -30.23 48.94
CA ASN A 2 -28.09 -31.26 47.98
C ASN A 2 -27.21 -31.23 46.74
N PHE A 3 -26.79 -32.40 46.26
CA PHE A 3 -26.03 -32.63 45.05
C PHE A 3 -26.64 -31.87 43.82
N TRP A 4 -27.96 -31.80 43.73
CA TRP A 4 -28.71 -31.06 42.73
C TRP A 4 -28.44 -29.55 42.74
N PHE A 5 -28.23 -28.96 43.89
CA PHE A 5 -27.93 -27.51 44.03
C PHE A 5 -26.51 -27.20 43.50
N LYS A 6 -25.55 -28.09 43.76
CA LYS A 6 -24.18 -27.96 43.19
C LYS A 6 -24.17 -28.11 41.68
N LEU A 7 -24.96 -29.06 41.17
CA LEU A 7 -25.08 -29.28 39.70
C LEU A 7 -25.72 -28.07 39.01
N PHE A 8 -26.78 -27.49 39.61
CA PHE A 8 -27.45 -26.30 39.09
C PHE A 8 -26.50 -25.08 39.07
N ASN A 9 -25.72 -24.85 40.13
CA ASN A 9 -24.75 -23.77 40.18
C ASN A 9 -23.63 -23.94 39.14
N PHE A 10 -23.16 -25.17 38.94
CA PHE A 10 -22.15 -25.48 37.91
C PHE A 10 -22.71 -25.21 36.49
N LEU A 11 -23.94 -25.63 36.22
CA LEU A 11 -24.57 -25.39 34.90
C LEU A 11 -24.76 -23.88 34.66
N LEU A 12 -25.12 -23.13 35.68
CA LEU A 12 -25.30 -21.67 35.59
C LEU A 12 -23.96 -20.97 35.29
N CYS A 13 -22.87 -21.39 35.94
CA CYS A 13 -21.52 -20.87 35.61
C CYS A 13 -21.08 -21.16 34.15
N VAL A 14 -21.37 -22.36 33.68
CA VAL A 14 -21.08 -22.72 32.27
C VAL A 14 -21.89 -21.86 31.28
N CYS A 15 -23.18 -21.63 31.56
CA CYS A 15 -24.02 -20.75 30.73
C CYS A 15 -23.48 -19.31 30.68
N VAL A 16 -23.01 -18.78 31.82
CA VAL A 16 -22.43 -17.42 31.88
C VAL A 16 -21.13 -17.34 31.04
N ILE A 17 -20.25 -18.34 31.16
CA ILE A 17 -18.99 -18.36 30.40
C ILE A 17 -19.26 -18.46 28.90
N VAL A 18 -20.17 -19.35 28.47
CA VAL A 18 -20.52 -19.49 27.05
C VAL A 18 -21.19 -18.22 26.53
N GLY A 19 -22.10 -17.62 27.29
CA GLY A 19 -22.74 -16.35 26.92
C GLY A 19 -21.76 -15.21 26.79
N TYR A 20 -20.79 -15.10 27.70
CA TYR A 20 -19.74 -14.08 27.64
C TYR A 20 -18.85 -14.25 26.39
N ASN A 21 -18.38 -15.46 26.10
CA ASN A 21 -17.57 -15.73 24.91
C ASN A 21 -18.33 -15.43 23.61
N PHE A 22 -19.61 -15.78 23.55
CA PHE A 22 -20.46 -15.49 22.40
C PHE A 22 -20.67 -13.97 22.22
N PHE A 23 -20.84 -13.23 23.31
CA PHE A 23 -20.99 -11.77 23.29
C PHE A 23 -19.69 -11.06 22.81
N VAL A 24 -18.53 -11.55 23.25
CA VAL A 24 -17.22 -11.01 22.82
C VAL A 24 -16.99 -11.27 21.33
N ASP A 25 -17.35 -12.47 20.83
CA ASP A 25 -17.20 -12.82 19.40
C ASP A 25 -18.12 -11.97 18.49
N ILE A 26 -19.35 -11.69 18.93
CA ILE A 26 -20.25 -10.77 18.21
C ILE A 26 -19.67 -9.35 18.15
N ASN A 27 -19.20 -8.81 19.25
CA ASN A 27 -18.62 -7.47 19.27
C ASN A 27 -17.36 -7.34 18.41
N ALA A 28 -16.53 -8.38 18.35
CA ALA A 28 -15.37 -8.41 17.46
C ALA A 28 -15.79 -8.39 15.98
N LYS A 29 -16.82 -9.13 15.60
CA LYS A 29 -17.38 -9.15 14.24
C LYS A 29 -18.01 -7.80 13.86
N ASP A 30 -18.73 -7.17 14.76
CA ASP A 30 -19.33 -5.84 14.53
C ASP A 30 -18.26 -4.76 14.27
N ASN A 31 -17.14 -4.81 14.98
CA ASN A 31 -16.02 -3.90 14.75
C ASN A 31 -15.37 -4.11 13.38
N THR A 32 -15.20 -5.38 12.97
CA THR A 32 -14.67 -5.71 11.64
C THR A 32 -15.60 -5.25 10.53
N ILE A 33 -16.91 -5.42 10.69
CA ILE A 33 -17.93 -4.95 9.75
C ILE A 33 -17.90 -3.42 9.62
N LYS A 34 -17.77 -2.69 10.73
CA LYS A 34 -17.64 -1.23 10.71
C LYS A 34 -16.38 -0.77 9.97
N GLU A 35 -15.26 -1.45 10.20
CA GLU A 35 -13.99 -1.13 9.52
C GLU A 35 -14.09 -1.40 8.01
N LEU A 36 -14.67 -2.54 7.62
CA LEU A 36 -14.92 -2.86 6.21
C LEU A 36 -15.84 -1.83 5.55
N ASN A 37 -16.94 -1.46 6.19
CA ASN A 37 -17.87 -0.48 5.66
C ASN A 37 -17.22 0.90 5.49
N THR A 38 -16.32 1.29 6.41
CA THR A 38 -15.56 2.53 6.27
C THR A 38 -14.61 2.47 5.09
N LYS A 39 -13.94 1.34 4.88
CA LYS A 39 -13.07 1.11 3.71
C LYS A 39 -13.85 1.12 2.40
N VAL A 40 -15.00 0.45 2.35
CA VAL A 40 -15.89 0.45 1.17
C VAL A 40 -16.31 1.88 0.84
N SER A 41 -16.78 2.65 1.83
CA SER A 41 -17.18 4.06 1.61
C SER A 41 -16.03 4.96 1.14
N SER A 42 -14.80 4.70 1.59
CA SER A 42 -13.62 5.46 1.11
C SER A 42 -13.26 5.10 -0.33
N LEU A 43 -13.36 3.83 -0.71
CA LEU A 43 -13.12 3.36 -2.07
C LEU A 43 -14.21 3.85 -3.04
N GLU A 44 -15.48 3.88 -2.63
CA GLU A 44 -16.57 4.44 -3.43
C GLU A 44 -16.35 5.92 -3.75
N LYS A 45 -15.89 6.71 -2.76
CA LYS A 45 -15.54 8.12 -3.00
C LYS A 45 -14.35 8.28 -3.94
N GLN A 46 -13.39 7.36 -3.89
CA GLN A 46 -12.24 7.40 -4.79
C GLN A 46 -12.64 7.06 -6.22
N VAL A 47 -13.50 6.07 -6.41
CA VAL A 47 -14.07 5.73 -7.73
C VAL A 47 -14.88 6.90 -8.30
N GLU A 48 -15.72 7.54 -7.50
CA GLU A 48 -16.48 8.72 -7.91
C GLU A 48 -15.57 9.90 -8.33
N TYR A 49 -14.47 10.10 -7.62
CA TYR A 49 -13.47 11.11 -7.98
C TYR A 49 -12.78 10.77 -9.30
N ASP A 50 -12.39 9.52 -9.50
CA ASP A 50 -11.74 9.05 -10.72
C ASP A 50 -12.68 9.12 -11.93
N ASP A 51 -13.95 8.78 -11.77
CA ASP A 51 -14.97 8.91 -12.83
C ASP A 51 -15.19 10.36 -13.24
N ASN A 52 -15.28 11.29 -12.28
CA ASN A 52 -15.39 12.72 -12.55
C ASN A 52 -14.15 13.27 -13.28
N TYR A 53 -12.95 12.78 -12.93
CA TYR A 53 -11.70 13.16 -13.59
C TYR A 53 -11.64 12.65 -15.03
N ILE A 54 -12.10 11.41 -15.27
CA ILE A 54 -12.20 10.82 -16.61
C ILE A 54 -13.20 11.61 -17.49
N GLU A 55 -14.33 12.06 -16.93
CA GLU A 55 -15.35 12.85 -17.64
C GLU A 55 -14.81 14.25 -18.01
N ASP A 56 -14.05 14.89 -17.13
CA ASP A 56 -13.39 16.18 -17.38
C ASP A 56 -12.33 16.07 -18.49
N ILE A 57 -11.55 14.99 -18.52
CA ILE A 57 -10.62 14.71 -19.61
C ILE A 57 -11.35 14.46 -20.93
N LYS A 58 -12.42 13.66 -20.93
CA LYS A 58 -13.23 13.40 -22.14
C LYS A 58 -13.84 14.69 -22.71
N THR A 59 -14.31 15.60 -21.86
CA THR A 59 -14.85 16.88 -22.30
C THR A 59 -13.77 17.82 -22.85
N LYS A 60 -12.57 17.80 -22.31
CA LYS A 60 -11.41 18.55 -22.82
C LYS A 60 -10.94 18.01 -24.18
N ILE A 61 -10.93 16.70 -24.36
CA ILE A 61 -10.60 16.04 -25.63
C ILE A 61 -11.66 16.37 -26.70
N ASN A 62 -12.94 16.30 -26.36
CA ASN A 62 -14.02 16.61 -27.30
C ASN A 62 -14.08 18.10 -27.72
N LYS A 63 -13.66 19.03 -26.85
CA LYS A 63 -13.55 20.44 -27.21
C LYS A 63 -12.41 20.74 -28.18
N ASN A 64 -11.38 19.91 -28.22
CA ASN A 64 -10.25 20.08 -29.15
C ASN A 64 -10.48 19.45 -30.53
N ASN A 65 -11.50 18.57 -30.69
CA ASN A 65 -11.79 17.91 -31.98
C ASN A 65 -12.56 18.81 -32.97
N GLY A 66 -12.75 20.09 -32.68
CA GLY A 66 -13.45 21.08 -33.57
C GLY A 66 -12.53 21.99 -34.40
N LYS A 67 -11.21 21.77 -34.37
CA LYS A 67 -10.28 22.47 -35.25
C LYS A 67 -9.27 21.46 -35.79
N GLU A 68 -9.39 21.20 -37.09
CA GLU A 68 -8.31 20.59 -37.88
C GLU A 68 -7.06 21.46 -37.69
N SER A 69 -6.18 21.03 -36.82
CA SER A 69 -4.85 21.57 -36.68
C SER A 69 -3.91 20.37 -36.55
N LYS A 70 -3.16 20.19 -37.68
CA LYS A 70 -1.88 19.50 -37.77
C LYS A 70 -1.40 19.00 -36.42
N VAL A 71 -1.42 17.69 -36.24
CA VAL A 71 -0.80 17.02 -35.10
C VAL A 71 0.68 17.40 -35.16
N GLU A 72 1.06 18.47 -34.50
CA GLU A 72 2.40 18.59 -33.96
C GLU A 72 2.45 17.51 -32.89
N GLU A 73 3.20 16.47 -33.21
CA GLU A 73 3.70 15.48 -32.28
C GLU A 73 4.39 16.24 -31.15
N THR A 74 3.60 16.62 -30.14
CA THR A 74 4.16 17.05 -28.86
C THR A 74 4.88 15.80 -28.36
N THR A 75 6.14 15.69 -28.63
CA THR A 75 7.06 14.79 -27.96
C THR A 75 6.95 15.16 -26.49
N ILE A 76 6.07 14.48 -25.78
CA ILE A 76 6.11 14.38 -24.31
C ILE A 76 7.47 13.72 -24.09
N SER A 77 8.46 14.55 -23.77
CA SER A 77 9.79 14.07 -23.43
C SER A 77 9.62 13.18 -22.21
N SER A 78 9.48 11.87 -22.47
CA SER A 78 9.38 10.92 -21.37
C SER A 78 10.66 11.01 -20.55
N LYS A 79 10.49 11.20 -19.25
CA LYS A 79 11.58 11.41 -18.29
C LYS A 79 12.39 10.13 -18.08
N TYR A 80 11.71 9.00 -18.11
CA TYR A 80 12.29 7.69 -17.84
C TYR A 80 12.25 6.80 -19.08
N LYS A 81 13.18 5.85 -19.15
CA LYS A 81 13.13 4.73 -20.09
C LYS A 81 12.35 3.59 -19.45
N ASP A 82 11.49 2.95 -20.22
CA ASP A 82 10.81 1.74 -19.81
C ASP A 82 11.82 0.62 -19.54
N GLY A 83 11.62 -0.11 -18.46
CA GLY A 83 12.50 -1.21 -18.09
C GLY A 83 12.48 -1.48 -16.57
N THR A 84 13.23 -2.51 -16.19
CA THR A 84 13.45 -2.89 -14.81
C THR A 84 14.88 -2.56 -14.41
N TYR A 85 15.06 -1.89 -13.30
CA TYR A 85 16.33 -1.35 -12.84
C TYR A 85 16.60 -1.78 -11.40
N ASP A 86 17.83 -2.22 -11.13
CA ASP A 86 18.23 -2.62 -9.79
C ASP A 86 19.04 -1.51 -9.11
N GLY A 87 18.73 -1.30 -7.83
CA GLY A 87 19.50 -0.44 -6.96
C GLY A 87 19.85 -1.15 -5.65
N GLU A 88 20.94 -0.75 -5.04
CA GLU A 88 21.41 -1.31 -3.78
C GLU A 88 21.86 -0.19 -2.85
N ALA A 89 21.43 -0.26 -1.58
CA ALA A 89 21.83 0.70 -0.55
C ALA A 89 21.88 0.03 0.83
N LYS A 90 22.60 0.67 1.75
CA LYS A 90 22.75 0.17 3.12
C LYS A 90 21.46 0.39 3.91
N GLY A 91 20.95 -0.68 4.53
CA GLY A 91 19.90 -0.68 5.53
C GLY A 91 20.45 -0.68 6.96
N PHE A 92 19.75 -1.33 7.89
CA PHE A 92 20.16 -1.48 9.29
C PHE A 92 21.25 -2.53 9.45
N GLY A 93 21.01 -3.76 9.02
CA GLY A 93 21.91 -4.89 9.21
C GLY A 93 22.86 -5.14 8.05
N GLY A 94 22.50 -4.70 6.84
CA GLY A 94 23.28 -4.93 5.63
C GLY A 94 22.81 -4.14 4.44
N ASN A 95 23.17 -4.60 3.25
CA ASN A 95 22.70 -4.01 2.02
C ASN A 95 21.30 -4.55 1.65
N ILE A 96 20.45 -3.63 1.19
CA ILE A 96 19.15 -3.94 0.64
C ILE A 96 19.20 -3.71 -0.86
N ARG A 97 18.86 -4.73 -1.65
CA ARG A 97 18.73 -4.63 -3.10
C ARG A 97 17.26 -4.53 -3.47
N VAL A 98 16.95 -3.56 -4.30
CA VAL A 98 15.59 -3.28 -4.80
C VAL A 98 15.60 -3.35 -6.31
N SER A 99 14.58 -3.99 -6.88
CA SER A 99 14.23 -3.94 -8.30
C SER A 99 13.04 -3.02 -8.51
N LEU A 100 13.16 -2.05 -9.42
CA LEU A 100 12.13 -1.06 -9.73
C LEU A 100 11.82 -1.12 -11.22
N THR A 101 10.53 -1.25 -11.55
CA THR A 101 10.05 -1.29 -12.94
C THR A 101 9.34 0.00 -13.30
N VAL A 102 9.77 0.61 -14.41
CA VAL A 102 9.12 1.79 -15.01
C VAL A 102 8.48 1.39 -16.32
N LYS A 103 7.27 1.86 -16.56
CA LYS A 103 6.54 1.70 -17.82
C LYS A 103 5.71 2.95 -18.10
N ASN A 104 5.89 3.53 -19.30
CA ASN A 104 5.20 4.77 -19.72
C ASN A 104 5.41 5.93 -18.74
N ASP A 105 6.64 6.16 -18.28
CA ASP A 105 7.00 7.14 -17.26
C ASP A 105 6.41 6.90 -15.84
N ILE A 106 5.76 5.77 -15.61
CA ILE A 106 5.12 5.41 -14.35
C ILE A 106 5.93 4.31 -13.66
N ILE A 107 6.16 4.46 -12.36
CA ILE A 107 6.74 3.40 -11.52
C ILE A 107 5.63 2.37 -11.27
N THR A 108 5.70 1.21 -11.92
CA THR A 108 4.66 0.19 -11.84
C THR A 108 4.92 -0.83 -10.75
N GLU A 109 6.18 -1.03 -10.36
CA GLU A 109 6.53 -2.06 -9.38
C GLU A 109 7.84 -1.72 -8.66
N ILE A 110 7.91 -2.01 -7.38
CA ILE A 110 9.11 -1.93 -6.56
C ILE A 110 9.18 -3.18 -5.68
N ASN A 111 10.23 -3.99 -5.85
CA ASN A 111 10.44 -5.22 -5.09
C ASN A 111 11.75 -5.20 -4.33
N VAL A 112 11.75 -5.68 -3.08
CA VAL A 112 12.98 -5.99 -2.34
C VAL A 112 13.46 -7.37 -2.77
N VAL A 113 14.57 -7.42 -3.51
CA VAL A 113 15.13 -8.65 -4.08
C VAL A 113 16.01 -9.37 -3.05
N SER A 114 16.78 -8.62 -2.25
CA SER A 114 17.68 -9.18 -1.22
C SER A 114 17.82 -8.19 -0.07
N ALA A 115 17.81 -8.75 1.15
CA ALA A 115 18.01 -8.03 2.41
C ALA A 115 18.48 -9.00 3.50
N ASP A 116 19.48 -9.84 3.18
CA ASP A 116 19.80 -11.07 3.94
C ASP A 116 20.29 -10.83 5.37
N LYS A 117 20.76 -9.63 5.68
CA LYS A 117 21.28 -9.26 7.01
C LYS A 117 20.35 -8.30 7.76
N GLU A 118 19.17 -8.02 7.19
CA GLU A 118 18.15 -7.21 7.86
C GLU A 118 17.36 -8.05 8.87
N ASP A 119 17.00 -7.43 9.98
CA ASP A 119 16.03 -8.04 10.91
C ASP A 119 14.67 -8.14 10.21
N SER A 120 14.06 -9.32 10.28
CA SER A 120 12.81 -9.63 9.57
C SER A 120 11.63 -8.74 9.98
N SER A 121 11.55 -8.37 11.26
CA SER A 121 10.46 -7.56 11.81
C SER A 121 10.57 -6.11 11.35
N TYR A 122 11.79 -5.54 11.42
CA TYR A 122 12.05 -4.18 10.91
C TYR A 122 11.89 -4.10 9.40
N LEU A 123 12.36 -5.12 8.66
CA LEU A 123 12.21 -5.18 7.21
C LEU A 123 10.74 -5.27 6.79
N ALA A 124 9.93 -6.09 7.49
CA ALA A 124 8.50 -6.20 7.22
C ALA A 124 7.79 -4.84 7.38
N SER A 125 8.10 -4.12 8.45
CA SER A 125 7.57 -2.77 8.68
C SER A 125 8.08 -1.77 7.64
N ALA A 126 9.37 -1.82 7.31
CA ALA A 126 10.02 -0.93 6.36
C ALA A 126 9.44 -1.03 4.94
N LYS A 127 8.99 -2.22 4.52
CA LYS A 127 8.39 -2.44 3.20
C LYS A 127 7.13 -1.61 2.94
N ASN A 128 6.46 -1.10 3.97
CA ASN A 128 5.31 -0.20 3.80
C ASN A 128 5.65 1.10 3.05
N ILE A 129 6.93 1.51 3.04
CA ILE A 129 7.40 2.67 2.27
C ILE A 129 7.18 2.49 0.77
N ILE A 130 7.18 1.24 0.27
CA ILE A 130 7.01 0.90 -1.15
C ILE A 130 5.63 1.36 -1.64
N ASN A 131 4.58 1.11 -0.87
CA ASN A 131 3.23 1.54 -1.22
C ASN A 131 3.18 3.07 -1.36
N THR A 132 3.78 3.80 -0.42
CA THR A 132 3.85 5.26 -0.47
C THR A 132 4.62 5.77 -1.70
N MET A 133 5.69 5.08 -2.12
CA MET A 133 6.44 5.43 -3.34
C MET A 133 5.61 5.20 -4.60
N LEU A 134 4.88 4.09 -4.68
CA LEU A 134 4.01 3.76 -5.80
C LEU A 134 2.83 4.75 -5.88
N ASP A 135 2.18 5.07 -4.77
CA ASP A 135 1.06 6.01 -4.71
C ASP A 135 1.49 7.43 -5.12
N LYS A 136 2.64 7.88 -4.65
CA LYS A 136 3.18 9.21 -4.94
C LYS A 136 4.01 9.29 -6.23
N GLN A 137 4.27 8.16 -6.87
CA GLN A 137 5.10 8.08 -8.08
C GLN A 137 6.49 8.74 -7.91
N THR A 138 7.06 8.58 -6.71
CA THR A 138 8.38 9.14 -6.35
C THR A 138 9.07 8.27 -5.33
N THR A 139 10.39 8.24 -5.37
CA THR A 139 11.20 7.61 -4.32
C THR A 139 11.51 8.57 -3.16
N ASP A 140 11.19 9.86 -3.30
CA ASP A 140 11.38 10.85 -2.23
C ASP A 140 10.14 10.90 -1.33
N VAL A 141 10.11 9.98 -0.37
CA VAL A 141 9.05 9.83 0.64
C VAL A 141 9.66 9.75 2.03
N ASP A 142 8.84 9.98 3.06
CA ASP A 142 9.25 9.85 4.45
C ASP A 142 9.53 8.40 4.82
N THR A 143 10.43 8.19 5.75
CA THR A 143 10.77 6.86 6.28
C THR A 143 9.71 6.35 7.26
N VAL A 144 9.63 5.03 7.41
CA VAL A 144 8.68 4.39 8.32
C VAL A 144 9.18 4.50 9.76
N SER A 145 8.36 5.09 10.64
CA SER A 145 8.65 5.19 12.07
C SER A 145 8.83 3.80 12.69
N GLY A 146 9.85 3.64 13.52
CA GLY A 146 10.22 2.35 14.11
C GLY A 146 11.04 1.42 13.20
N ALA A 147 11.12 1.71 11.89
CA ALA A 147 11.95 0.98 10.93
C ALA A 147 12.77 1.92 10.05
N THR A 148 13.22 3.04 10.60
CA THR A 148 13.84 4.16 9.87
C THR A 148 15.05 3.74 9.05
N PHE A 149 15.97 2.95 9.61
CA PHE A 149 17.19 2.55 8.89
C PHE A 149 16.89 1.62 7.71
N SER A 150 16.06 0.60 7.91
CA SER A 150 15.68 -0.33 6.84
C SER A 150 14.86 0.36 5.76
N SER A 151 13.92 1.25 6.13
CA SER A 151 13.14 2.03 5.16
C SER A 151 13.99 3.06 4.41
N THR A 152 15.00 3.66 5.06
CA THR A 152 16.01 4.49 4.38
C THR A 152 16.81 3.68 3.36
N GLY A 153 17.19 2.45 3.71
CA GLY A 153 17.87 1.53 2.79
C GLY A 153 17.02 1.22 1.55
N ILE A 154 15.74 0.91 1.73
CA ILE A 154 14.79 0.67 0.62
C ILE A 154 14.64 1.95 -0.23
N LYS A 155 14.43 3.11 0.40
CA LYS A 155 14.30 4.41 -0.28
C LYS A 155 15.52 4.69 -1.15
N ASN A 156 16.71 4.60 -0.58
CA ASN A 156 17.95 4.90 -1.28
C ASN A 156 18.21 3.91 -2.43
N ALA A 157 17.95 2.62 -2.21
CA ALA A 157 18.07 1.61 -3.26
C ALA A 157 17.09 1.88 -4.42
N ALA A 158 15.83 2.21 -4.11
CA ALA A 158 14.84 2.57 -5.12
C ALA A 158 15.23 3.87 -5.87
N THR A 159 15.80 4.86 -5.18
CA THR A 159 16.31 6.09 -5.81
C THR A 159 17.46 5.80 -6.78
N ILE A 160 18.39 4.92 -6.40
CA ILE A 160 19.48 4.49 -7.28
C ILE A 160 18.92 3.75 -8.51
N ALA A 161 17.93 2.86 -8.31
CA ALA A 161 17.28 2.15 -9.42
C ALA A 161 16.59 3.15 -10.37
N LEU A 162 15.80 4.08 -9.84
CA LEU A 162 15.09 5.09 -10.64
C LEU A 162 16.03 6.04 -11.39
N SER A 163 17.18 6.40 -10.79
CA SER A 163 18.18 7.23 -11.46
C SER A 163 18.77 6.58 -12.72
N LYS A 164 18.84 5.25 -12.77
CA LYS A 164 19.29 4.51 -13.97
C LYS A 164 18.24 4.49 -15.09
N ALA A 165 16.98 4.76 -14.76
CA ALA A 165 15.90 4.87 -15.72
C ALA A 165 15.88 6.24 -16.43
N LEU A 166 16.57 7.25 -15.93
CA LEU A 166 16.63 8.58 -16.56
C LEU A 166 17.17 8.51 -17.99
N LYS A 167 16.59 9.34 -18.88
CA LYS A 167 17.02 9.50 -20.27
C LYS A 167 18.12 10.53 -20.40
#